data_8ef3fde6814148e73875574ced3147d0
#
_entry.id   8ef3fde6814148e73875574ced3147d0
#
_cell.length_a   1.000
_cell.length_b   1.000
_cell.length_c   1.000
_cell.angle_alpha   90.00
_cell.angle_beta   90.00
_cell.angle_gamma   90.00
#
_symmetry.space_group_name_H-M   'P 1'
#
loop_
_entity.id
_entity.type
_entity.pdbx_description
1 polymer ?
#
loop_
_entity_poly.entity_id
_entity_poly.type
_entity_poly.pdbx_seq_one_letter_code
_entity_poly.pdbx_strand_id
1 'polypeptide(L)'
;MAAQRRATTERRRLTPFGRGPQALEQSVWYSGWLFTFLATGEDTQGRFALIEGISRKGNVPPPHIHHGGDETYYILEGEMTASVGGQTIKGTPGTVIFVPPDVVHSFEIESEQMRMLVLLTPAGLEGYFKECSVPAPSMTLPPPAEVPYSEIQKLMAVGPKYGVEWVLPKA
;
A
#
# COMPACT_ATOMS: atom_id res chain seq x y z
N MET A 1 51.50 -9.75 5.20
CA MET A 1 50.23 -10.42 5.51
C MET A 1 49.26 -9.40 6.06
N ALA A 2 48.33 -8.93 5.25
CA ALA A 2 47.32 -7.95 5.65
C ALA A 2 46.10 -8.69 6.18
N ALA A 3 45.75 -8.51 7.46
CA ALA A 3 44.59 -9.06 8.08
C ALA A 3 43.35 -8.30 7.59
N GLN A 4 42.51 -8.98 6.79
CA GLN A 4 41.19 -8.49 6.41
C GLN A 4 40.31 -8.43 7.67
N ARG A 5 40.09 -7.22 8.17
CA ARG A 5 39.05 -6.96 9.17
C ARG A 5 37.69 -7.21 8.51
N ARG A 6 37.05 -8.34 8.84
CA ARG A 6 35.63 -8.55 8.57
C ARG A 6 34.86 -7.53 9.42
N ALA A 7 34.23 -6.55 8.75
CA ALA A 7 33.24 -5.72 9.37
C ALA A 7 32.04 -6.62 9.72
N THR A 8 31.88 -6.96 11.00
CA THR A 8 30.66 -7.54 11.53
C THR A 8 29.61 -6.44 11.50
N THR A 9 28.73 -6.48 10.49
CA THR A 9 27.51 -5.66 10.50
C THR A 9 26.68 -6.13 11.68
N GLU A 10 26.70 -5.38 12.79
CA GLU A 10 25.78 -5.60 13.91
C GLU A 10 24.37 -5.54 13.37
N ARG A 11 23.68 -6.68 13.27
CA ARG A 11 22.25 -6.71 12.94
C ARG A 11 21.52 -5.98 14.05
N ARG A 12 21.00 -4.79 13.74
CA ARG A 12 20.17 -4.03 14.65
C ARG A 12 19.07 -4.96 15.17
N ARG A 13 19.02 -5.13 16.49
CA ARG A 13 18.04 -6.02 17.14
C ARG A 13 16.65 -5.47 16.91
N LEU A 14 15.72 -6.29 16.39
CA LEU A 14 14.31 -5.93 16.28
C LEU A 14 13.73 -5.72 17.68
N THR A 15 12.97 -4.66 17.83
CA THR A 15 12.23 -4.35 19.06
C THR A 15 10.78 -4.77 18.88
N PRO A 16 10.23 -5.61 19.78
CA PRO A 16 8.80 -5.90 19.76
C PRO A 16 7.98 -4.63 19.95
N PHE A 17 6.87 -4.49 19.22
CA PHE A 17 5.96 -3.36 19.35
C PHE A 17 4.50 -3.81 19.11
N GLY A 18 3.55 -2.98 19.55
CA GLY A 18 2.15 -3.09 19.20
C GLY A 18 1.66 -1.73 18.68
N ARG A 19 0.91 -1.74 17.57
CA ARG A 19 0.30 -0.54 16.98
C ARG A 19 -1.09 -0.89 16.49
N GLY A 20 -2.08 -0.09 16.88
CA GLY A 20 -3.47 -0.30 16.50
C GLY A 20 -3.92 0.68 15.40
N PRO A 21 -5.14 0.49 14.89
CA PRO A 21 -5.69 1.29 13.79
C PRO A 21 -6.01 2.75 14.17
N GLN A 22 -5.90 3.13 15.44
CA GLN A 22 -6.12 4.51 15.92
C GLN A 22 -4.82 5.31 16.07
N ALA A 23 -3.73 4.87 15.45
CA ALA A 23 -2.44 5.54 15.50
C ALA A 23 -2.41 6.73 14.51
N LEU A 24 -2.98 7.87 14.90
CA LEU A 24 -3.08 9.06 14.04
C LEU A 24 -1.71 9.53 13.52
N GLU A 25 -0.66 9.46 14.34
CA GLU A 25 0.70 9.83 13.96
C GLU A 25 1.31 8.92 12.87
N GLN A 26 0.69 7.79 12.62
CA GLN A 26 1.04 6.84 11.56
C GLN A 26 0.03 6.84 10.42
N SER A 27 -0.89 7.81 10.40
CA SER A 27 -1.99 7.85 9.44
C SER A 27 -1.82 8.98 8.44
N VAL A 28 -2.20 8.69 7.21
CA VAL A 28 -2.11 9.63 6.09
C VAL A 28 -3.39 9.61 5.25
N TRP A 29 -3.65 10.70 4.57
CA TRP A 29 -4.61 10.73 3.47
C TRP A 29 -3.86 10.56 2.15
N TYR A 30 -4.20 9.51 1.44
CA TYR A 30 -3.61 9.12 0.17
C TYR A 30 -4.70 8.87 -0.86
N SER A 31 -4.84 9.74 -1.84
CA SER A 31 -5.75 9.55 -2.99
C SER A 31 -7.14 9.05 -2.61
N GLY A 32 -7.78 9.70 -1.64
CA GLY A 32 -9.11 9.33 -1.12
C GLY A 32 -9.13 8.20 -0.08
N TRP A 33 -7.98 7.62 0.27
CA TRP A 33 -7.81 6.63 1.32
C TRP A 33 -7.38 7.26 2.63
N LEU A 34 -7.82 6.69 3.74
CA LEU A 34 -7.16 6.78 5.03
C LEU A 34 -6.28 5.55 5.17
N PHE A 35 -4.97 5.73 5.12
CA PHE A 35 -3.98 4.69 5.39
C PHE A 35 -3.38 4.86 6.78
N THR A 36 -3.32 3.79 7.57
CA THR A 36 -2.62 3.71 8.84
C THR A 36 -1.51 2.69 8.73
N PHE A 37 -0.25 3.11 8.86
CA PHE A 37 0.91 2.23 8.80
C PHE A 37 1.07 1.46 10.12
N LEU A 38 0.57 0.23 10.18
CA LEU A 38 0.62 -0.63 11.36
C LEU A 38 2.04 -1.21 11.59
N ALA A 39 2.77 -1.48 10.50
CA ALA A 39 4.18 -1.82 10.52
C ALA A 39 4.84 -1.30 9.25
N THR A 40 6.09 -0.85 9.35
CA THR A 40 6.88 -0.33 8.23
C THR A 40 8.16 -1.13 8.05
N GLY A 41 8.86 -0.93 6.94
CA GLY A 41 10.17 -1.50 6.71
C GLY A 41 11.20 -1.13 7.78
N GLU A 42 11.07 0.05 8.40
CA GLU A 42 11.92 0.46 9.53
C GLU A 42 11.67 -0.41 10.76
N ASP A 43 10.39 -0.71 11.06
CA ASP A 43 9.99 -1.56 12.20
C ASP A 43 10.44 -3.01 11.98
N THR A 44 10.40 -3.50 10.74
CA THR A 44 10.58 -4.92 10.37
C THR A 44 11.94 -5.24 9.76
N GLN A 45 12.84 -4.25 9.64
CA GLN A 45 14.12 -4.37 8.91
C GLN A 45 13.92 -4.82 7.46
N GLY A 46 12.95 -4.22 6.77
CA GLY A 46 12.68 -4.46 5.37
C GLY A 46 11.91 -5.75 5.06
N ARG A 47 11.48 -6.52 6.05
CA ARG A 47 10.84 -7.83 5.79
C ARG A 47 9.45 -7.68 5.22
N PHE A 48 8.65 -6.77 5.78
CA PHE A 48 7.31 -6.45 5.34
C PHE A 48 6.88 -5.07 5.80
N ALA A 49 5.87 -4.52 5.17
CA ALA A 49 5.05 -3.46 5.72
C ALA A 49 3.60 -3.93 5.81
N LEU A 50 2.85 -3.41 6.79
CA LEU A 50 1.44 -3.70 6.99
C LEU A 50 0.69 -2.38 7.16
N ILE A 51 -0.32 -2.18 6.34
CA ILE A 51 -1.11 -0.96 6.29
C ILE A 51 -2.57 -1.35 6.47
N GLU A 52 -3.30 -0.61 7.29
CA GLU A 52 -4.75 -0.63 7.25
C GLU A 52 -5.24 0.46 6.31
N GLY A 53 -6.06 0.10 5.34
CA GLY A 53 -6.67 1.00 4.37
C GLY A 53 -8.18 1.06 4.55
N ILE A 54 -8.72 2.29 4.59
CA ILE A 54 -10.16 2.55 4.56
C ILE A 54 -10.43 3.47 3.38
N SER A 55 -11.45 3.16 2.57
CA SER A 55 -11.88 4.00 1.45
C SER A 55 -13.36 3.85 1.15
N ARG A 56 -13.85 4.70 0.25
CA ARG A 56 -15.23 4.70 -0.25
C ARG A 56 -15.32 4.04 -1.62
N LYS A 57 -16.52 3.66 -2.00
CA LYS A 57 -16.88 3.27 -3.35
C LYS A 57 -16.38 4.29 -4.38
N GLY A 58 -15.86 3.81 -5.51
CA GLY A 58 -15.41 4.62 -6.63
C GLY A 58 -14.02 5.24 -6.50
N ASN A 59 -13.33 5.01 -5.38
CA ASN A 59 -11.98 5.52 -5.16
C ASN A 59 -10.93 4.41 -5.34
N VAL A 60 -10.68 4.04 -6.58
CA VAL A 60 -9.84 2.91 -6.97
C VAL A 60 -8.70 3.36 -7.88
N PRO A 61 -7.51 2.75 -7.77
CA PRO A 61 -6.40 3.07 -8.65
C PRO A 61 -6.66 2.52 -10.07
N PRO A 62 -6.18 3.22 -11.11
CA PRO A 62 -6.09 2.64 -12.44
C PRO A 62 -5.26 1.35 -12.44
N PRO A 63 -5.35 0.51 -13.49
CA PRO A 63 -4.50 -0.67 -13.62
C PRO A 63 -3.02 -0.31 -13.52
N HIS A 64 -2.27 -1.09 -12.73
CA HIS A 64 -0.87 -0.85 -12.45
C HIS A 64 -0.12 -2.15 -12.13
N ILE A 65 1.19 -2.05 -12.04
CA ILE A 65 2.12 -3.14 -11.74
C ILE A 65 3.01 -2.71 -10.58
N HIS A 66 3.30 -3.63 -9.66
CA HIS A 66 4.35 -3.48 -8.67
C HIS A 66 5.54 -4.37 -9.05
N HIS A 67 6.72 -3.75 -9.21
CA HIS A 67 7.96 -4.46 -9.50
C HIS A 67 8.71 -4.76 -8.20
N GLY A 68 9.09 -6.03 -8.02
CA GLY A 68 10.00 -6.42 -6.95
C GLY A 68 9.38 -6.71 -5.58
N GLY A 69 8.05 -6.79 -5.48
CA GLY A 69 7.38 -7.14 -4.23
C GLY A 69 5.96 -7.63 -4.43
N ASP A 70 5.51 -8.47 -3.51
CA ASP A 70 4.13 -8.94 -3.44
C ASP A 70 3.25 -7.93 -2.72
N GLU A 71 2.00 -7.83 -3.14
CA GLU A 71 0.95 -7.14 -2.40
C GLU A 71 -0.17 -8.12 -2.07
N THR A 72 -0.60 -8.11 -0.80
CA THR A 72 -1.68 -8.99 -0.35
C THR A 72 -2.74 -8.18 0.37
N TYR A 73 -3.98 -8.33 -0.06
CA TYR A 73 -5.14 -7.73 0.60
C TYR A 73 -5.81 -8.76 1.50
N TYR A 74 -6.14 -8.35 2.73
CA TYR A 74 -7.04 -9.09 3.60
C TYR A 74 -8.24 -8.23 3.92
N ILE A 75 -9.42 -8.64 3.48
CA ILE A 75 -10.64 -7.85 3.61
C ILE A 75 -11.18 -7.95 5.03
N LEU A 76 -11.34 -6.82 5.68
CA LEU A 76 -11.92 -6.71 7.01
C LEU A 76 -13.41 -6.38 6.96
N GLU A 77 -13.78 -5.41 6.10
CA GLU A 77 -15.16 -4.92 5.94
C GLU A 77 -15.39 -4.50 4.49
N GLY A 78 -16.63 -4.64 4.01
CA GLY A 78 -17.01 -4.27 2.66
C GLY A 78 -16.73 -5.36 1.63
N GLU A 79 -16.94 -5.03 0.37
CA GLU A 79 -16.82 -5.93 -0.77
C GLU A 79 -16.06 -5.27 -1.91
N MET A 80 -15.24 -6.03 -2.61
CA MET A 80 -14.47 -5.57 -3.77
C MET A 80 -14.42 -6.64 -4.85
N THR A 81 -14.19 -6.20 -6.08
CA THR A 81 -13.82 -7.05 -7.21
C THR A 81 -12.43 -6.66 -7.67
N ALA A 82 -11.46 -7.57 -7.54
CA ALA A 82 -10.10 -7.38 -8.04
C ALA A 82 -9.91 -8.05 -9.39
N SER A 83 -9.16 -7.38 -10.28
CA SER A 83 -8.62 -7.95 -11.51
C SER A 83 -7.11 -8.14 -11.33
N VAL A 84 -6.63 -9.36 -11.36
CA VAL A 84 -5.21 -9.71 -11.15
C VAL A 84 -4.76 -10.63 -12.26
N GLY A 85 -3.88 -10.17 -13.15
CA GLY A 85 -3.38 -10.96 -14.28
C GLY A 85 -4.49 -11.47 -15.19
N GLY A 86 -5.57 -10.73 -15.35
CA GLY A 86 -6.74 -11.11 -16.14
C GLY A 86 -7.74 -12.04 -15.40
N GLN A 87 -7.45 -12.42 -14.16
CA GLN A 87 -8.41 -13.15 -13.32
C GLN A 87 -9.26 -12.17 -12.53
N THR A 88 -10.56 -12.44 -12.42
CA THR A 88 -11.49 -11.69 -11.58
C THR A 88 -11.69 -12.42 -10.25
N ILE A 89 -11.40 -11.72 -9.15
CA ILE A 89 -11.48 -12.28 -7.79
C ILE A 89 -12.43 -11.40 -6.98
N LYS A 90 -13.47 -12.00 -6.40
CA LYS A 90 -14.35 -11.31 -5.45
C LYS A 90 -13.80 -11.43 -4.04
N GLY A 91 -13.69 -10.28 -3.36
CA GLY A 91 -13.25 -10.17 -1.98
C GLY A 91 -14.40 -9.73 -1.09
N THR A 92 -14.67 -10.54 -0.06
CA THR A 92 -15.62 -10.27 1.04
C THR A 92 -14.87 -10.37 2.37
N PRO A 93 -15.42 -9.97 3.52
CA PRO A 93 -14.75 -10.09 4.80
C PRO A 93 -14.18 -11.49 5.06
N GLY A 94 -12.89 -11.56 5.41
CA GLY A 94 -12.14 -12.81 5.57
C GLY A 94 -11.42 -13.31 4.32
N THR A 95 -11.64 -12.71 3.15
CA THR A 95 -10.94 -13.08 1.91
C THR A 95 -9.52 -12.55 1.89
N VAL A 96 -8.57 -13.38 1.45
CA VAL A 96 -7.21 -13.01 1.05
C VAL A 96 -7.15 -12.89 -0.47
N ILE A 97 -6.61 -11.80 -0.99
CA ILE A 97 -6.29 -11.63 -2.41
C ILE A 97 -4.78 -11.39 -2.51
N PHE A 98 -4.09 -12.29 -3.20
CA PHE A 98 -2.64 -12.21 -3.42
C PHE A 98 -2.34 -11.67 -4.81
N VAL A 99 -1.52 -10.63 -4.87
CA VAL A 99 -1.03 -10.01 -6.09
C VAL A 99 0.49 -10.24 -6.15
N PRO A 100 0.96 -11.16 -7.01
CA PRO A 100 2.39 -11.38 -7.20
C PRO A 100 3.05 -10.19 -7.90
N PRO A 101 4.39 -10.05 -7.82
CA PRO A 101 5.11 -8.99 -8.52
C PRO A 101 4.94 -9.13 -10.04
N ASP A 102 5.12 -8.01 -10.74
CA ASP A 102 5.10 -7.92 -12.21
C ASP A 102 3.75 -8.30 -12.86
N VAL A 103 2.66 -8.33 -12.08
CA VAL A 103 1.32 -8.64 -12.59
C VAL A 103 0.45 -7.37 -12.62
N VAL A 104 -0.15 -7.10 -13.78
CA VAL A 104 -1.14 -6.02 -13.92
C VAL A 104 -2.33 -6.31 -13.03
N HIS A 105 -2.69 -5.35 -12.20
CA HIS A 105 -3.85 -5.48 -11.33
C HIS A 105 -4.57 -4.15 -11.12
N SER A 106 -5.82 -4.27 -10.73
CA SER A 106 -6.71 -3.18 -10.30
C SER A 106 -7.79 -3.77 -9.43
N PHE A 107 -8.60 -2.94 -8.80
CA PHE A 107 -9.79 -3.39 -8.09
C PHE A 107 -10.88 -2.32 -8.13
N GLU A 108 -12.10 -2.73 -7.83
CA GLU A 108 -13.26 -1.87 -7.67
C GLU A 108 -13.91 -2.16 -6.32
N ILE A 109 -14.22 -1.10 -5.57
CA ILE A 109 -14.93 -1.20 -4.30
C ILE A 109 -16.43 -1.22 -4.61
N GLU A 110 -17.10 -2.30 -4.26
CA GLU A 110 -18.52 -2.54 -4.52
C GLU A 110 -19.43 -1.95 -3.43
N SER A 111 -18.97 -2.00 -2.18
CA SER A 111 -19.67 -1.47 -1.01
C SER A 111 -19.44 0.03 -0.81
N GLU A 112 -20.32 0.70 -0.05
CA GLU A 112 -20.19 2.14 0.26
C GLU A 112 -18.87 2.47 0.97
N GLN A 113 -18.36 1.54 1.76
CA GLN A 113 -17.06 1.63 2.43
C GLN A 113 -16.35 0.29 2.40
N MET A 114 -15.04 0.34 2.30
CA MET A 114 -14.11 -0.77 2.35
C MET A 114 -13.11 -0.55 3.47
N ARG A 115 -12.78 -1.62 4.19
CA ARG A 115 -11.68 -1.68 5.13
C ARG A 115 -10.86 -2.94 4.89
N MET A 116 -9.56 -2.81 4.73
CA MET A 116 -8.67 -3.94 4.46
C MET A 116 -7.29 -3.75 5.09
N LEU A 117 -6.59 -4.86 5.24
CA LEU A 117 -5.15 -4.84 5.47
C LEU A 117 -4.44 -5.02 4.13
N VAL A 118 -3.38 -4.24 3.94
CA VAL A 118 -2.44 -4.36 2.82
C VAL A 118 -1.10 -4.79 3.38
N LEU A 119 -0.69 -6.01 3.06
CA LEU A 119 0.64 -6.53 3.40
C LEU A 119 1.53 -6.42 2.18
N LEU A 120 2.69 -5.80 2.35
CA LEU A 120 3.73 -5.62 1.33
C LEU A 120 4.96 -6.45 1.71
N THR A 121 5.41 -7.32 0.80
CA THR A 121 6.58 -8.19 1.04
C THR A 121 7.49 -8.25 -0.20
N PRO A 122 8.80 -7.85 -0.06
CA PRO A 122 9.39 -7.16 1.09
C PRO A 122 8.80 -5.77 1.30
N ALA A 123 9.13 -5.12 2.41
CA ALA A 123 8.82 -3.71 2.63
C ALA A 123 9.56 -2.82 1.61
N GLY A 124 9.02 -1.62 1.37
CA GLY A 124 9.59 -0.64 0.45
C GLY A 124 8.52 0.17 -0.27
N LEU A 125 7.48 -0.52 -0.77
CA LEU A 125 6.37 0.13 -1.48
C LEU A 125 5.57 1.09 -0.58
N GLU A 126 5.55 0.89 0.74
CA GLU A 126 4.91 1.84 1.66
C GLU A 126 5.54 3.24 1.59
N GLY A 127 6.78 3.34 1.14
CA GLY A 127 7.46 4.60 0.86
C GLY A 127 6.76 5.42 -0.23
N TYR A 128 6.21 4.77 -1.25
CA TYR A 128 5.41 5.40 -2.29
C TYR A 128 4.15 6.05 -1.71
N PHE A 129 3.41 5.31 -0.89
CA PHE A 129 2.20 5.83 -0.25
C PHE A 129 2.52 7.02 0.65
N LYS A 130 3.60 6.95 1.44
CA LYS A 130 4.06 8.04 2.30
C LYS A 130 4.45 9.29 1.50
N GLU A 131 5.24 9.13 0.42
CA GLU A 131 5.71 10.26 -0.39
C GLU A 131 4.59 10.93 -1.17
N CYS A 132 3.56 10.17 -1.55
CA CYS A 132 2.41 10.65 -2.32
C CYS A 132 1.21 11.08 -1.46
N SER A 133 1.32 11.06 -0.14
CA SER A 133 0.25 11.40 0.80
C SER A 133 0.49 12.72 1.54
N VAL A 134 -0.48 13.07 2.38
CA VAL A 134 -0.39 14.11 3.42
C VAL A 134 -0.76 13.52 4.78
N PRO A 135 -0.19 14.02 5.90
CA PRO A 135 -0.60 13.58 7.23
C PRO A 135 -2.12 13.69 7.41
N ALA A 136 -2.75 12.65 7.93
CA ALA A 136 -4.18 12.70 8.23
C ALA A 136 -4.44 13.66 9.40
N PRO A 137 -5.34 14.65 9.26
CA PRO A 137 -5.65 15.57 10.35
C PRO A 137 -6.52 14.90 11.43
N SER A 138 -7.15 13.78 11.11
CA SER A 138 -8.00 12.98 12.00
C SER A 138 -8.14 11.55 11.45
N MET A 139 -8.64 10.64 12.28
CA MET A 139 -8.94 9.25 11.87
C MET A 139 -10.24 9.14 11.08
N THR A 140 -10.41 10.03 10.09
CA THR A 140 -11.56 10.05 9.18
C THR A 140 -11.09 9.97 7.74
N LEU A 141 -11.95 9.50 6.86
CA LEU A 141 -11.69 9.55 5.42
C LEU A 141 -11.53 11.00 4.96
N PRO A 142 -10.64 11.28 3.98
CA PRO A 142 -10.58 12.59 3.34
C PRO A 142 -11.97 12.97 2.79
N PRO A 143 -12.27 14.27 2.69
CA PRO A 143 -13.51 14.70 2.04
C PRO A 143 -13.66 14.09 0.65
N PRO A 144 -14.89 13.74 0.22
CA PRO A 144 -15.11 13.30 -1.15
C PRO A 144 -14.70 14.42 -2.13
N ALA A 145 -13.74 14.12 -2.99
CA ALA A 145 -13.28 15.04 -4.03
C ALA A 145 -12.72 14.23 -5.20
N GLU A 146 -12.79 14.78 -6.38
CA GLU A 146 -12.02 14.26 -7.51
C GLU A 146 -10.53 14.41 -7.20
N VAL A 147 -9.74 13.39 -7.57
CA VAL A 147 -8.27 13.44 -7.41
C VAL A 147 -7.74 14.53 -8.35
N PRO A 148 -7.10 15.59 -7.84
CA PRO A 148 -6.61 16.67 -8.69
C PRO A 148 -5.58 16.15 -9.71
N TYR A 149 -5.57 16.73 -10.90
CA TYR A 149 -4.61 16.33 -11.94
C TYR A 149 -3.15 16.42 -11.48
N SER A 150 -2.82 17.42 -10.66
CA SER A 150 -1.49 17.57 -10.05
C SER A 150 -1.11 16.41 -9.12
N GLU A 151 -2.09 15.82 -8.43
CA GLU A 151 -1.87 14.63 -7.60
C GLU A 151 -1.62 13.42 -8.49
N ILE A 152 -2.39 13.23 -9.55
CA ILE A 152 -2.17 12.16 -10.53
C ILE A 152 -0.77 12.27 -11.14
N GLN A 153 -0.35 13.47 -11.54
CA GLN A 153 1.02 13.72 -12.04
C GLN A 153 2.09 13.34 -11.01
N LYS A 154 1.88 13.67 -9.74
CA LYS A 154 2.79 13.28 -8.65
C LYS A 154 2.87 11.76 -8.50
N LEU A 155 1.72 11.08 -8.47
CA LEU A 155 1.65 9.62 -8.40
C LEU A 155 2.46 8.96 -9.53
N MET A 156 2.28 9.44 -10.75
CA MET A 156 2.99 8.93 -11.93
C MET A 156 4.49 9.22 -11.89
N ALA A 157 4.89 10.41 -11.45
CA ALA A 157 6.30 10.81 -11.39
C ALA A 157 7.09 10.08 -10.28
N VAL A 158 6.45 9.80 -9.15
CA VAL A 158 7.07 9.13 -8.01
C VAL A 158 7.08 7.60 -8.18
N GLY A 159 6.09 7.04 -8.89
CA GLY A 159 5.90 5.59 -9.05
C GLY A 159 7.17 4.80 -9.39
N PRO A 160 7.93 5.17 -10.45
CA PRO A 160 9.13 4.44 -10.86
C PRO A 160 10.21 4.29 -9.77
N LYS A 161 10.29 5.26 -8.85
CA LYS A 161 11.23 5.20 -7.70
C LYS A 161 10.95 4.02 -6.77
N TYR A 162 9.70 3.58 -6.71
CA TYR A 162 9.23 2.51 -5.84
C TYR A 162 8.76 1.26 -6.61
N GLY A 163 9.09 1.20 -7.91
CA GLY A 163 8.69 0.08 -8.76
C GLY A 163 7.20 0.05 -9.10
N VAL A 164 6.51 1.18 -9.07
CA VAL A 164 5.11 1.29 -9.51
C VAL A 164 5.07 1.73 -10.97
N GLU A 165 4.44 0.93 -11.82
CA GLU A 165 4.18 1.23 -13.24
C GLU A 165 2.68 1.33 -13.49
N TRP A 166 2.23 2.45 -14.07
CA TRP A 166 0.84 2.68 -14.43
C TRP A 166 0.55 2.16 -15.84
N VAL A 167 -0.45 1.31 -15.98
CA VAL A 167 -0.90 0.78 -17.26
C VAL A 167 -1.98 1.69 -17.82
N LEU A 168 -1.57 2.68 -18.62
CA LEU A 168 -2.49 3.61 -19.25
C LEU A 168 -3.14 2.99 -20.50
N PRO A 169 -4.40 3.31 -20.81
CA PRO A 169 -5.01 2.94 -22.09
C PRO A 169 -4.12 3.44 -23.23
N LYS A 170 -3.88 2.58 -24.21
CA LYS A 170 -3.22 3.02 -25.45
C LYS A 170 -4.16 4.03 -26.16
N ALA A 171 -3.64 5.21 -26.43
CA ALA A 171 -4.33 6.21 -27.23
C ALA A 171 -4.68 5.68 -28.62
#